data_ec9546e93f8ff2fcfc4026109d1f72df
#
_entry.id   ec9546e93f8ff2fcfc4026109d1f72df
#
_cell.length_a   1.000
_cell.length_b   1.000
_cell.length_c   1.000
_cell.angle_alpha   90.00
_cell.angle_beta   90.00
_cell.angle_gamma   90.00
#
_symmetry.space_group_name_H-M   'P 1'
#
loop_
_entity.id
_entity.type
_entity.pdbx_description
1 polymer ?
#
loop_
_entity_poly.entity_id
_entity_poly.type
_entity_poly.pdbx_seq_one_letter_code
_entity_poly.pdbx_strand_id
1 'polypeptide(L)'
;PNALANSSARLGINRMALLKNLLFYLIALIGVPAVFFIIVEQGLKFAGIGAPQDFFKILNINGQDYYQDNPAFIHQFYPASLGITPIENTFSALSDDQTIRVFILGGSAARGFPNLNHGFSRHLEILLEQALPAKNIDVINTAMTSVNSHVIYDVAKSIPAGPSTFAIILVGNNEVVGPY
;
A
#
# COMPACT_ATOMS: atom_id res chain seq x y z
N PRO A 1 24.03 -45.43 52.89
CA PRO A 1 23.19 -45.38 51.69
C PRO A 1 22.28 -44.14 51.62
N ASN A 2 21.91 -43.56 52.78
CA ASN A 2 20.94 -42.46 52.83
C ASN A 2 21.47 -41.07 52.44
N ALA A 3 22.79 -40.83 52.44
CA ALA A 3 23.37 -39.52 52.13
C ALA A 3 23.36 -39.21 50.60
N LEU A 4 23.58 -40.24 49.76
CA LEU A 4 23.59 -40.11 48.33
C LEU A 4 22.15 -39.89 47.75
N ALA A 5 21.16 -40.54 48.32
CA ALA A 5 19.76 -40.34 47.92
C ALA A 5 19.27 -38.93 48.26
N ASN A 6 19.65 -38.36 49.40
CA ASN A 6 19.31 -36.98 49.76
C ASN A 6 19.99 -35.91 48.90
N SER A 7 21.22 -36.16 48.40
CA SER A 7 21.92 -35.22 47.54
C SER A 7 21.30 -35.14 46.13
N SER A 8 20.90 -36.28 45.57
CA SER A 8 20.23 -36.34 44.27
C SER A 8 18.82 -35.70 44.27
N ALA A 9 18.07 -35.88 45.38
CA ALA A 9 16.76 -35.23 45.55
C ALA A 9 16.89 -33.70 45.67
N ARG A 10 17.88 -33.19 46.42
CA ARG A 10 18.15 -31.73 46.51
C ARG A 10 18.60 -31.11 45.20
N LEU A 11 19.39 -31.80 44.39
CA LEU A 11 19.81 -31.39 43.06
C LEU A 11 18.61 -31.34 42.09
N GLY A 12 17.66 -32.26 42.16
CA GLY A 12 16.45 -32.30 41.37
C GLY A 12 15.49 -31.15 41.72
N ILE A 13 15.32 -30.85 43.02
CA ILE A 13 14.49 -29.74 43.48
C ILE A 13 15.07 -28.38 43.01
N ASN A 14 16.38 -28.19 43.07
CA ASN A 14 17.02 -26.98 42.60
C ASN A 14 16.90 -26.79 41.09
N ARG A 15 16.98 -27.84 40.29
CA ARG A 15 16.81 -27.77 38.82
C ARG A 15 15.36 -27.40 38.46
N MET A 16 14.36 -27.96 39.13
CA MET A 16 12.95 -27.58 38.87
C MET A 16 12.65 -26.13 39.27
N ALA A 17 13.19 -25.65 40.38
CA ALA A 17 13.07 -24.27 40.82
C ALA A 17 13.73 -23.31 39.79
N LEU A 18 14.92 -23.66 39.28
CA LEU A 18 15.65 -22.90 38.26
C LEU A 18 14.83 -22.82 36.94
N LEU A 19 14.29 -23.93 36.50
CA LEU A 19 13.42 -24.00 35.32
C LEU A 19 12.14 -23.13 35.46
N LYS A 20 11.48 -23.19 36.62
CA LYS A 20 10.33 -22.34 36.89
C LYS A 20 10.67 -20.86 36.88
N ASN A 21 11.79 -20.50 37.53
CA ASN A 21 12.25 -19.10 37.50
C ASN A 21 12.65 -18.64 36.10
N LEU A 22 13.34 -19.48 35.33
CA LEU A 22 13.69 -19.17 33.94
C LEU A 22 12.43 -18.98 33.08
N LEU A 23 11.44 -19.86 33.20
CA LEU A 23 10.16 -19.75 32.50
C LEU A 23 9.42 -18.48 32.90
N PHE A 24 9.39 -18.15 34.20
CA PHE A 24 8.77 -16.92 34.69
C PHE A 24 9.46 -15.68 34.09
N TYR A 25 10.79 -15.62 34.06
CA TYR A 25 11.52 -14.50 33.45
C TYR A 25 11.30 -14.41 31.93
N LEU A 26 11.22 -15.53 31.24
CA LEU A 26 10.90 -15.57 29.81
C LEU A 26 9.48 -15.04 29.55
N ILE A 27 8.50 -15.45 30.33
CA ILE A 27 7.14 -14.95 30.23
C ILE A 27 7.08 -13.45 30.55
N ALA A 28 7.75 -13.03 31.63
CA ALA A 28 7.73 -11.63 32.04
C ALA A 28 8.45 -10.71 31.03
N LEU A 29 9.58 -11.16 30.47
CA LEU A 29 10.42 -10.34 29.60
C LEU A 29 9.95 -10.32 28.14
N ILE A 30 9.40 -11.44 27.65
CA ILE A 30 8.99 -11.60 26.25
C ILE A 30 7.48 -11.70 26.12
N GLY A 31 6.84 -12.55 26.93
CA GLY A 31 5.41 -12.84 26.81
C GLY A 31 4.53 -11.63 27.12
N VAL A 32 4.82 -10.93 28.24
CA VAL A 32 4.02 -9.74 28.62
C VAL A 32 4.13 -8.61 27.59
N PRO A 33 5.34 -8.21 27.13
CA PRO A 33 5.46 -7.22 26.08
C PRO A 33 4.80 -7.66 24.75
N ALA A 34 4.94 -8.92 24.37
CA ALA A 34 4.32 -9.43 23.14
C ALA A 34 2.78 -9.32 23.21
N VAL A 35 2.16 -9.74 24.31
CA VAL A 35 0.72 -9.61 24.50
C VAL A 35 0.29 -8.13 24.52
N PHE A 36 1.06 -7.27 25.18
CA PHE A 36 0.80 -5.83 25.19
C PHE A 36 0.78 -5.25 23.75
N PHE A 37 1.81 -5.54 22.95
CA PHE A 37 1.86 -5.05 21.57
C PHE A 37 0.74 -5.62 20.70
N ILE A 38 0.37 -6.89 20.87
CA ILE A 38 -0.77 -7.48 20.17
C ILE A 38 -2.07 -6.73 20.54
N ILE A 39 -2.31 -6.45 21.81
CA ILE A 39 -3.51 -5.72 22.26
C ILE A 39 -3.52 -4.30 21.67
N VAL A 40 -2.39 -3.58 21.69
CA VAL A 40 -2.28 -2.25 21.11
C VAL A 40 -2.54 -2.30 19.61
N GLU A 41 -1.93 -3.24 18.88
CA GLU A 41 -2.14 -3.40 17.44
C GLU A 41 -3.61 -3.68 17.10
N GLN A 42 -4.26 -4.61 17.80
CA GLN A 42 -5.68 -4.88 17.57
C GLN A 42 -6.57 -3.67 17.92
N GLY A 43 -6.22 -2.94 18.98
CA GLY A 43 -6.92 -1.70 19.35
C GLY A 43 -6.79 -0.62 18.26
N LEU A 44 -5.61 -0.42 17.71
CA LEU A 44 -5.37 0.52 16.61
C LEU A 44 -6.11 0.10 15.32
N LYS A 45 -6.08 -1.18 14.97
CA LYS A 45 -6.85 -1.73 13.84
C LYS A 45 -8.36 -1.50 14.01
N PHE A 46 -8.88 -1.77 15.21
CA PHE A 46 -10.29 -1.54 15.51
C PHE A 46 -10.67 -0.05 15.43
N ALA A 47 -9.78 0.84 15.82
CA ALA A 47 -9.94 2.29 15.68
C ALA A 47 -9.74 2.80 14.24
N GLY A 48 -9.43 1.92 13.27
CA GLY A 48 -9.17 2.30 11.88
C GLY A 48 -7.84 3.04 11.67
N ILE A 49 -6.94 3.03 12.67
CA ILE A 49 -5.66 3.70 12.60
C ILE A 49 -4.67 2.79 11.87
N GLY A 50 -4.02 3.33 10.82
CA GLY A 50 -3.04 2.60 10.01
C GLY A 50 -3.68 1.58 9.06
N ALA A 51 -5.00 1.63 8.84
CA ALA A 51 -5.64 0.82 7.80
C ALA A 51 -5.10 1.21 6.42
N PRO A 52 -4.72 0.22 5.58
CA PRO A 52 -4.32 0.49 4.20
C PRO A 52 -5.40 1.28 3.48
N GLN A 53 -4.97 2.27 2.70
CA GLN A 53 -5.88 3.08 1.88
C GLN A 53 -5.73 2.61 0.43
N ASP A 54 -6.84 2.25 -0.20
CA ASP A 54 -6.84 1.98 -1.64
C ASP A 54 -6.57 3.25 -2.43
N PHE A 55 -5.90 3.12 -3.58
CA PHE A 55 -5.61 4.26 -4.43
C PHE A 55 -6.87 4.86 -5.04
N PHE A 56 -7.86 4.03 -5.37
CA PHE A 56 -9.15 4.50 -5.89
C PHE A 56 -10.26 4.34 -4.85
N LYS A 57 -11.12 5.35 -4.76
CA LYS A 57 -12.40 5.32 -4.05
C LYS A 57 -13.53 5.20 -5.06
N ILE A 58 -14.58 4.49 -4.68
CA ILE A 58 -15.81 4.43 -5.49
C ILE A 58 -16.74 5.55 -5.04
N LEU A 59 -17.20 6.34 -6.01
CA LEU A 59 -18.21 7.38 -5.85
C LEU A 59 -19.46 6.99 -6.62
N ASN A 60 -20.61 7.06 -5.99
CA ASN A 60 -21.90 6.93 -6.69
C ASN A 60 -22.43 8.31 -7.05
N ILE A 61 -22.53 8.61 -8.35
CA ILE A 61 -23.05 9.86 -8.86
C ILE A 61 -24.30 9.54 -9.69
N ASN A 62 -25.47 9.96 -9.21
CA ASN A 62 -26.77 9.73 -9.87
C ASN A 62 -27.05 8.25 -10.20
N GLY A 63 -26.63 7.32 -9.33
CA GLY A 63 -26.85 5.87 -9.51
C GLY A 63 -25.80 5.18 -10.39
N GLN A 64 -24.78 5.89 -10.83
CA GLN A 64 -23.66 5.34 -11.58
C GLN A 64 -22.39 5.42 -10.74
N ASP A 65 -21.61 4.33 -10.73
CA ASP A 65 -20.36 4.26 -9.98
C ASP A 65 -19.18 4.80 -10.81
N TYR A 66 -18.34 5.57 -10.13
CA TYR A 66 -17.10 6.13 -10.65
C TYR A 66 -15.95 5.79 -9.72
N TYR A 67 -14.77 5.60 -10.28
CA TYR A 67 -13.51 5.59 -9.55
C TYR A 67 -12.97 7.01 -9.46
N GLN A 68 -12.48 7.38 -8.28
CA GLN A 68 -11.77 8.64 -8.04
C GLN A 68 -10.48 8.36 -7.29
N ASP A 69 -9.40 9.06 -7.63
CA ASP A 69 -8.14 9.01 -6.89
C ASP A 69 -8.35 9.41 -5.42
N ASN A 70 -7.75 8.66 -4.52
CA ASN A 70 -7.83 8.89 -3.09
C ASN A 70 -6.64 9.71 -2.60
N PRO A 71 -6.82 11.01 -2.25
CA PRO A 71 -5.72 11.81 -1.75
C PRO A 71 -5.08 11.28 -0.47
N ALA A 72 -5.82 10.51 0.34
CA ALA A 72 -5.31 9.93 1.56
C ALA A 72 -4.36 8.73 1.33
N PHE A 73 -4.37 8.13 0.13
CA PHE A 73 -3.50 6.99 -0.21
C PHE A 73 -2.03 7.28 0.08
N ILE A 74 -1.54 8.45 -0.31
CA ILE A 74 -0.12 8.79 -0.19
C ILE A 74 0.32 8.97 1.27
N HIS A 75 -0.61 9.21 2.19
CA HIS A 75 -0.30 9.40 3.62
C HIS A 75 0.11 8.11 4.33
N GLN A 76 0.00 6.95 3.67
CA GLN A 76 0.60 5.70 4.14
C GLN A 76 2.13 5.73 4.05
N PHE A 77 2.67 6.56 3.14
CA PHE A 77 4.09 6.61 2.80
C PHE A 77 4.73 7.95 3.20
N TYR A 78 3.95 9.02 3.22
CA TYR A 78 4.41 10.37 3.50
C TYR A 78 3.50 11.12 4.47
N PRO A 79 4.05 11.91 5.37
CA PRO A 79 3.25 12.80 6.21
C PRO A 79 2.53 13.85 5.34
N ALA A 80 1.30 14.22 5.73
CA ALA A 80 0.49 15.20 5.03
C ALA A 80 1.17 16.56 4.82
N SER A 81 2.12 16.91 5.68
CA SER A 81 2.91 18.15 5.60
C SER A 81 3.77 18.27 4.34
N LEU A 82 4.07 17.16 3.64
CA LEU A 82 4.86 17.19 2.40
C LEU A 82 4.04 17.57 1.16
N GLY A 83 2.72 17.65 1.24
CA GLY A 83 1.87 18.13 0.15
C GLY A 83 1.90 17.27 -1.12
N ILE A 84 2.38 16.02 -1.04
CA ILE A 84 2.36 15.09 -2.16
C ILE A 84 0.94 14.54 -2.29
N THR A 85 0.31 14.73 -3.45
CA THR A 85 -1.03 14.24 -3.74
C THR A 85 -1.10 13.59 -5.11
N PRO A 86 -1.98 12.60 -5.31
CA PRO A 86 -2.32 12.11 -6.65
C PRO A 86 -2.86 13.23 -7.55
N ILE A 87 -2.92 12.99 -8.84
CA ILE A 87 -3.72 13.81 -9.78
C ILE A 87 -5.18 13.44 -9.52
N GLU A 88 -6.07 14.41 -9.48
CA GLU A 88 -7.49 14.14 -9.24
C GLU A 88 -8.15 13.60 -10.52
N ASN A 89 -8.04 12.30 -10.76
CA ASN A 89 -8.76 11.62 -11.83
C ASN A 89 -10.15 11.17 -11.33
N THR A 90 -11.12 11.19 -12.23
CA THR A 90 -12.43 10.56 -12.02
C THR A 90 -12.85 9.91 -13.33
N PHE A 91 -13.18 8.61 -13.31
CA PHE A 91 -13.56 7.86 -14.50
C PHE A 91 -14.62 6.82 -14.16
N SER A 92 -15.40 6.41 -15.17
CA SER A 92 -16.51 5.46 -14.99
C SER A 92 -16.02 4.11 -14.47
N ALA A 93 -16.73 3.53 -13.52
CA ALA A 93 -16.49 2.16 -13.08
C ALA A 93 -16.96 1.12 -14.14
N LEU A 94 -17.83 1.52 -15.05
CA LEU A 94 -18.22 0.69 -16.19
C LEU A 94 -17.04 0.58 -17.17
N SER A 95 -16.74 -0.64 -17.58
CA SER A 95 -15.77 -0.95 -18.60
C SER A 95 -16.45 -1.78 -19.68
N ASP A 96 -16.32 -1.34 -20.91
CA ASP A 96 -16.86 -2.01 -22.09
C ASP A 96 -15.75 -2.24 -23.13
N ASP A 97 -16.05 -3.03 -24.15
CA ASP A 97 -15.12 -3.33 -25.23
C ASP A 97 -14.88 -2.13 -26.17
N GLN A 98 -15.65 -1.05 -26.04
CA GLN A 98 -15.49 0.16 -26.84
C GLN A 98 -14.51 1.14 -26.20
N THR A 99 -14.25 1.01 -24.90
CA THR A 99 -13.36 1.90 -24.15
C THR A 99 -11.99 1.26 -23.94
N ILE A 100 -10.93 1.90 -24.46
CA ILE A 100 -9.55 1.55 -24.19
C ILE A 100 -9.08 2.41 -23.02
N ARG A 101 -8.73 1.75 -21.92
CA ARG A 101 -8.28 2.41 -20.70
C ARG A 101 -6.80 2.16 -20.47
N VAL A 102 -6.02 3.23 -20.37
CA VAL A 102 -4.57 3.16 -20.17
C VAL A 102 -4.20 3.87 -18.88
N PHE A 103 -3.72 3.11 -17.90
CA PHE A 103 -3.20 3.65 -16.66
C PHE A 103 -1.70 3.97 -16.80
N ILE A 104 -1.31 5.19 -16.45
CA ILE A 104 0.08 5.61 -16.42
C ILE A 104 0.55 5.59 -14.95
N LEU A 105 1.51 4.72 -14.64
CA LEU A 105 2.09 4.57 -13.32
C LEU A 105 3.53 5.05 -13.32
N GLY A 106 3.94 5.76 -12.29
CA GLY A 106 5.32 6.19 -12.17
C GLY A 106 5.57 7.34 -11.23
N GLY A 107 6.77 7.86 -11.28
CA GLY A 107 7.23 9.01 -10.52
C GLY A 107 6.90 10.35 -11.20
N SER A 108 7.66 11.40 -10.81
CA SER A 108 7.49 12.77 -11.33
C SER A 108 7.59 12.87 -12.86
N ALA A 109 8.45 12.08 -13.48
CA ALA A 109 8.60 12.04 -14.94
C ALA A 109 7.34 11.51 -15.64
N ALA A 110 6.73 10.44 -15.10
CA ALA A 110 5.48 9.91 -15.61
C ALA A 110 4.31 10.86 -15.37
N ARG A 111 4.31 11.54 -14.21
CA ARG A 111 3.32 12.57 -13.89
C ARG A 111 3.31 13.74 -14.89
N GLY A 112 4.47 14.06 -15.49
CA GLY A 112 4.63 15.25 -16.32
C GLY A 112 5.03 16.49 -15.53
N PHE A 113 5.70 16.32 -14.36
CA PHE A 113 6.20 17.44 -13.57
C PHE A 113 7.20 18.30 -14.38
N PRO A 114 7.17 19.65 -14.31
CA PRO A 114 6.33 20.46 -13.42
C PRO A 114 4.93 20.78 -13.95
N ASN A 115 4.62 20.48 -15.20
CA ASN A 115 3.34 20.83 -15.82
C ASN A 115 2.71 19.61 -16.51
N LEU A 116 1.59 19.15 -15.98
CA LEU A 116 0.85 17.97 -16.45
C LEU A 116 0.49 18.04 -17.96
N ASN A 117 0.22 19.23 -18.47
CA ASN A 117 -0.15 19.42 -19.87
C ASN A 117 0.99 19.08 -20.87
N HIS A 118 2.23 19.02 -20.38
CA HIS A 118 3.40 18.64 -21.16
C HIS A 118 3.84 17.19 -20.88
N GLY A 119 3.10 16.46 -20.03
CA GLY A 119 3.34 15.05 -19.76
C GLY A 119 3.05 14.18 -20.97
N PHE A 120 3.77 13.08 -21.12
CA PHE A 120 3.56 12.14 -22.22
C PHE A 120 2.17 11.50 -22.22
N SER A 121 1.50 11.42 -21.08
CA SER A 121 0.15 10.89 -20.95
C SER A 121 -0.86 11.64 -21.83
N ARG A 122 -0.79 12.97 -21.83
CA ARG A 122 -1.66 13.79 -22.68
C ARG A 122 -1.37 13.62 -24.17
N HIS A 123 -0.10 13.50 -24.53
CA HIS A 123 0.29 13.24 -25.94
C HIS A 123 -0.16 11.83 -26.36
N LEU A 124 -0.01 10.84 -25.49
CA LEU A 124 -0.47 9.48 -25.75
C LEU A 124 -1.98 9.42 -25.97
N GLU A 125 -2.76 10.11 -25.15
CA GLU A 125 -4.22 10.20 -25.31
C GLU A 125 -4.59 10.72 -26.69
N ILE A 126 -4.04 11.86 -27.11
CA ILE A 126 -4.29 12.46 -28.42
C ILE A 126 -3.89 11.51 -29.56
N LEU A 127 -2.74 10.84 -29.46
CA LEU A 127 -2.29 9.90 -30.47
C LEU A 127 -3.20 8.67 -30.56
N LEU A 128 -3.68 8.15 -29.45
CA LEU A 128 -4.60 7.03 -29.43
C LEU A 128 -5.99 7.41 -29.98
N GLU A 129 -6.50 8.58 -29.64
CA GLU A 129 -7.76 9.11 -30.21
C GLU A 129 -7.66 9.25 -31.75
N GLN A 130 -6.53 9.73 -32.27
CA GLN A 130 -6.31 9.85 -33.70
C GLN A 130 -6.16 8.49 -34.39
N ALA A 131 -5.45 7.55 -33.74
CA ALA A 131 -5.20 6.22 -34.29
C ALA A 131 -6.42 5.31 -34.25
N LEU A 132 -7.30 5.50 -33.28
CA LEU A 132 -8.45 4.63 -32.97
C LEU A 132 -9.76 5.44 -32.84
N PRO A 133 -10.20 6.14 -33.91
CA PRO A 133 -11.31 7.08 -33.82
C PRO A 133 -12.68 6.41 -33.53
N ALA A 134 -12.77 5.08 -33.64
CA ALA A 134 -13.97 4.31 -33.31
C ALA A 134 -14.01 3.84 -31.83
N LYS A 135 -13.00 4.18 -31.03
CA LYS A 135 -12.88 3.77 -29.62
C LYS A 135 -12.95 5.00 -28.71
N ASN A 136 -13.48 4.80 -27.53
CA ASN A 136 -13.32 5.76 -26.43
C ASN A 136 -11.93 5.54 -25.79
N ILE A 137 -11.21 6.61 -25.58
CA ILE A 137 -9.85 6.55 -25.01
C ILE A 137 -9.87 7.22 -23.63
N ASP A 138 -9.52 6.45 -22.60
CA ASP A 138 -9.33 6.93 -21.22
C ASP A 138 -7.84 6.79 -20.86
N VAL A 139 -7.07 7.85 -20.83
CA VAL A 139 -5.69 7.82 -20.31
C VAL A 139 -5.66 8.39 -18.90
N ILE A 140 -5.52 7.52 -17.92
CA ILE A 140 -5.60 7.84 -16.49
C ILE A 140 -4.19 7.90 -15.91
N ASN A 141 -3.72 9.11 -15.61
CA ASN A 141 -2.37 9.31 -15.05
C ASN A 141 -2.40 9.21 -13.52
N THR A 142 -2.00 8.06 -13.00
CA THR A 142 -1.91 7.78 -11.54
C THR A 142 -0.52 8.09 -10.97
N ALA A 143 0.38 8.65 -11.76
CA ALA A 143 1.75 8.91 -11.35
C ALA A 143 1.83 10.03 -10.28
N MET A 144 2.76 9.86 -9.34
CA MET A 144 2.98 10.78 -8.23
C MET A 144 4.46 11.18 -8.14
N THR A 145 4.74 12.37 -7.59
CA THR A 145 6.12 12.79 -7.36
C THR A 145 6.75 12.03 -6.19
N SER A 146 8.06 11.82 -6.26
CA SER A 146 8.88 11.26 -5.17
C SER A 146 8.51 9.83 -4.73
N VAL A 147 7.78 9.07 -5.54
CA VAL A 147 7.45 7.67 -5.28
C VAL A 147 8.40 6.71 -5.99
N ASN A 148 8.64 5.56 -5.38
CA ASN A 148 9.43 4.45 -5.92
C ASN A 148 8.52 3.29 -6.36
N SER A 149 9.13 2.19 -6.83
CA SER A 149 8.40 0.99 -7.26
C SER A 149 7.52 0.37 -6.16
N HIS A 150 7.84 0.57 -4.90
CA HIS A 150 7.08 0.07 -3.74
C HIS A 150 5.67 0.69 -3.70
N VAL A 151 5.60 2.02 -3.78
CA VAL A 151 4.33 2.75 -3.84
C VAL A 151 3.58 2.43 -5.13
N ILE A 152 4.29 2.38 -6.26
CA ILE A 152 3.70 2.10 -7.58
C ILE A 152 3.08 0.70 -7.64
N TYR A 153 3.67 -0.29 -6.94
CA TYR A 153 3.09 -1.62 -6.81
C TYR A 153 1.73 -1.59 -6.10
N ASP A 154 1.57 -0.78 -5.06
CA ASP A 154 0.30 -0.64 -4.35
C ASP A 154 -0.76 0.08 -5.20
N VAL A 155 -0.34 1.09 -5.98
CA VAL A 155 -1.22 1.69 -7.01
C VAL A 155 -1.65 0.65 -8.04
N ALA A 156 -0.72 -0.15 -8.55
CA ALA A 156 -0.99 -1.17 -9.57
C ALA A 156 -2.01 -2.22 -9.09
N LYS A 157 -1.98 -2.59 -7.82
CA LYS A 157 -2.98 -3.50 -7.22
C LYS A 157 -4.40 -2.93 -7.18
N SER A 158 -4.52 -1.61 -7.15
CA SER A 158 -5.81 -0.91 -7.10
C SER A 158 -6.43 -0.70 -8.49
N ILE A 159 -5.70 -0.98 -9.58
CA ILE A 159 -6.21 -0.80 -10.94
C ILE A 159 -7.38 -1.75 -11.20
N PRO A 160 -8.55 -1.23 -11.57
CA PRO A 160 -9.68 -2.08 -11.91
C PRO A 160 -9.41 -2.88 -13.20
N ALA A 161 -9.61 -4.18 -13.13
CA ALA A 161 -9.49 -5.05 -14.29
C ALA A 161 -10.65 -4.81 -15.29
N GLY A 162 -10.32 -4.83 -16.58
CA GLY A 162 -11.31 -4.67 -17.65
C GLY A 162 -10.82 -5.24 -18.97
N PRO A 163 -11.70 -5.47 -19.95
CA PRO A 163 -11.38 -6.18 -21.20
C PRO A 163 -10.35 -5.44 -22.06
N SER A 164 -10.29 -4.11 -21.99
CA SER A 164 -9.37 -3.26 -22.77
C SER A 164 -8.56 -2.34 -21.85
N THR A 165 -8.08 -2.89 -20.71
CA THR A 165 -7.30 -2.15 -19.72
C THR A 165 -5.81 -2.46 -19.88
N PHE A 166 -5.00 -1.41 -19.98
CA PHE A 166 -3.55 -1.47 -20.11
C PHE A 166 -2.87 -0.63 -19.04
N ALA A 167 -1.63 -0.96 -18.72
CA ALA A 167 -0.80 -0.18 -17.81
C ALA A 167 0.56 0.12 -18.44
N ILE A 168 0.98 1.38 -18.35
CA ILE A 168 2.34 1.83 -18.72
C ILE A 168 3.04 2.23 -17.44
N ILE A 169 4.17 1.60 -17.15
CA ILE A 169 4.92 1.81 -15.92
C ILE A 169 6.27 2.46 -16.25
N LEU A 170 6.51 3.65 -15.69
CA LEU A 170 7.77 4.38 -15.81
C LEU A 170 8.39 4.58 -14.43
N VAL A 171 9.36 3.74 -14.09
CA VAL A 171 10.03 3.68 -12.77
C VAL A 171 11.55 3.72 -12.92
N GLY A 172 12.26 3.90 -11.81
CA GLY A 172 13.73 3.83 -11.73
C GLY A 172 14.37 5.05 -11.08
N ASN A 173 13.75 6.22 -11.18
CA ASN A 173 14.38 7.48 -10.76
C ASN A 173 14.45 7.65 -9.24
N ASN A 174 13.53 7.03 -8.48
CA ASN A 174 13.37 7.27 -7.03
C ASN A 174 13.62 6.01 -6.18
N GLU A 175 14.22 4.97 -6.74
CA GLU A 175 14.37 3.69 -6.04
C GLU A 175 15.26 3.77 -4.80
N VAL A 176 16.15 4.76 -4.73
CA VAL A 176 17.07 4.97 -3.61
C VAL A 176 16.53 6.00 -2.61
N VAL A 177 15.64 6.88 -3.04
CA VAL A 177 15.18 8.05 -2.24
C VAL A 177 13.67 8.02 -1.93
N GLY A 178 12.96 7.09 -2.51
CA GLY A 178 11.52 6.92 -2.25
C GLY A 178 11.23 6.27 -0.89
N PRO A 179 9.97 6.23 -0.46
CA PRO A 179 9.58 5.64 0.82
C PRO A 179 9.70 4.10 0.80
N TYR A 180 10.00 3.53 1.95
CA TYR A 180 10.13 2.08 2.17
C TYR A 180 9.13 1.61 3.25
#